data_13ee619c0fead424657bbf10cad0bfaf
#
_entry.id   13ee619c0fead424657bbf10cad0bfaf
#
_cell.length_a   1.000
_cell.length_b   1.000
_cell.length_c   1.000
_cell.angle_alpha   90.00
_cell.angle_beta   90.00
_cell.angle_gamma   90.00
#
_symmetry.space_group_name_H-M   'P 1'
#
loop_
_entity.id
_entity.type
_entity.pdbx_description
1 polymer ?
#
loop_
_entity_poly.entity_id
_entity_poly.type
_entity_poly.pdbx_seq_one_letter_code
_entity_poly.pdbx_strand_id
1 'polypeptide(L)'
;GVALSDMAVLYRAHSHRLSVETTLLRYDIPYEVRGGLRFFQQAHIKDLVAHLRLVENPRDEVAFRRVLLLQPGIGNVTANRIWNAITPQASEGKALVGAFENMDIAELLPSKARSCWPDFVKTIRETHASQEDPETAINIVLESGYMEYVLSKFDNSESRIEDLQQLAIFAGQYDSLNKLLEELLLLGELYGQEIGNDGRSNKDESPVVLSTIHQAKGLEWHSVFIICLLEGFFPSQRSLDEPGGEEEERRIFYVATTRSRDELYLSYPIIRAGGYGASVVQEPSRFLQELPETSYEAWQLEEQPNGATNPHGGISHDFDPNVDPIWDDNEPLEEPWLTD
;
A
#
# COMPACT_ATOMS: atom_id res chain seq x y z
N GLY A 1 -10.01 -10.38 -28.54
CA GLY A 1 -9.80 -10.06 -27.13
C GLY A 1 -10.56 -8.81 -26.77
N VAL A 2 -10.81 -8.59 -25.49
CA VAL A 2 -11.45 -7.38 -24.94
C VAL A 2 -10.41 -6.28 -24.86
N ALA A 3 -10.77 -5.05 -25.19
CA ALA A 3 -9.86 -3.89 -25.05
C ALA A 3 -9.65 -3.56 -23.57
N LEU A 4 -8.45 -3.10 -23.17
CA LEU A 4 -8.15 -2.73 -21.80
C LEU A 4 -9.12 -1.65 -21.25
N SER A 5 -9.55 -0.70 -22.10
CA SER A 5 -10.54 0.33 -21.74
C SER A 5 -11.95 -0.21 -21.43
N ASP A 6 -12.25 -1.43 -21.85
CA ASP A 6 -13.48 -2.15 -21.53
C ASP A 6 -13.34 -3.06 -20.29
N MET A 7 -12.23 -2.92 -19.57
CA MET A 7 -11.96 -3.63 -18.32
C MET A 7 -11.88 -2.66 -17.15
N ALA A 8 -12.42 -3.05 -16.00
CA ALA A 8 -12.30 -2.28 -14.77
C ALA A 8 -11.96 -3.15 -13.57
N VAL A 9 -11.12 -2.64 -12.69
CA VAL A 9 -10.86 -3.19 -11.37
C VAL A 9 -11.56 -2.30 -10.34
N LEU A 10 -12.52 -2.88 -9.62
CA LEU A 10 -13.31 -2.20 -8.60
C LEU A 10 -12.90 -2.65 -7.21
N TYR A 11 -12.77 -1.69 -6.31
CA TYR A 11 -12.39 -1.93 -4.92
C TYR A 11 -13.22 -1.09 -3.94
N ARG A 12 -13.37 -1.61 -2.70
CA ARG A 12 -14.14 -0.95 -1.66
C ARG A 12 -13.40 0.22 -1.03
N ALA A 13 -12.11 0.06 -0.74
CA ALA A 13 -11.26 1.08 -0.14
C ALA A 13 -10.03 1.37 -1.01
N HIS A 14 -9.50 2.59 -0.94
CA HIS A 14 -8.33 3.02 -1.71
C HIS A 14 -7.08 2.19 -1.41
N SER A 15 -6.92 1.76 -0.17
CA SER A 15 -5.82 0.91 0.29
C SER A 15 -5.73 -0.44 -0.46
N HIS A 16 -6.85 -0.96 -0.96
CA HIS A 16 -6.88 -2.24 -1.67
C HIS A 16 -6.18 -2.22 -3.03
N ARG A 17 -5.94 -1.06 -3.60
CA ARG A 17 -5.40 -0.92 -4.96
C ARG A 17 -3.88 -1.04 -5.06
N LEU A 18 -3.13 -0.90 -3.93
CA LEU A 18 -1.67 -0.84 -3.97
C LEU A 18 -1.06 -2.04 -4.71
N SER A 19 -1.45 -3.26 -4.36
CA SER A 19 -0.94 -4.48 -5.01
C SER A 19 -1.30 -4.55 -6.49
N VAL A 20 -2.47 -4.06 -6.87
CA VAL A 20 -2.90 -4.03 -8.27
C VAL A 20 -2.10 -2.99 -9.05
N GLU A 21 -1.97 -1.77 -8.53
CA GLU A 21 -1.17 -0.72 -9.18
C GLU A 21 0.28 -1.17 -9.39
N THR A 22 0.91 -1.75 -8.35
CA THR A 22 2.29 -2.24 -8.45
C THR A 22 2.43 -3.37 -9.46
N THR A 23 1.46 -4.29 -9.51
CA THR A 23 1.47 -5.40 -10.47
C THR A 23 1.28 -4.92 -11.90
N LEU A 24 0.31 -4.03 -12.16
CA LEU A 24 0.09 -3.47 -13.49
C LEU A 24 1.33 -2.73 -14.01
N LEU A 25 2.02 -2.00 -13.13
CA LEU A 25 3.28 -1.32 -13.47
C LEU A 25 4.40 -2.31 -13.82
N ARG A 26 4.59 -3.37 -13.01
CA ARG A 26 5.61 -4.40 -13.29
C ARG A 26 5.42 -5.09 -14.62
N TYR A 27 4.17 -5.26 -15.05
CA TYR A 27 3.84 -5.89 -16.33
C TYR A 27 3.62 -4.90 -17.47
N ASP A 28 3.94 -3.61 -17.26
CA ASP A 28 3.77 -2.52 -18.25
C ASP A 28 2.34 -2.46 -18.82
N ILE A 29 1.34 -2.71 -17.96
CA ILE A 29 -0.07 -2.63 -18.33
C ILE A 29 -0.58 -1.23 -18.02
N PRO A 30 -1.01 -0.45 -19.03
CA PRO A 30 -1.48 0.91 -18.80
C PRO A 30 -2.80 0.93 -18.02
N TYR A 31 -2.88 1.80 -17.02
CA TYR A 31 -4.08 1.98 -16.20
C TYR A 31 -4.34 3.44 -15.85
N GLU A 32 -5.60 3.77 -15.59
CA GLU A 32 -6.02 5.04 -15.03
C GLU A 32 -6.77 4.86 -13.71
N VAL A 33 -6.54 5.76 -12.75
CA VAL A 33 -7.29 5.79 -11.48
C VAL A 33 -8.38 6.84 -11.58
N ARG A 34 -9.64 6.41 -11.49
CA ARG A 34 -10.77 7.34 -11.47
C ARG A 34 -10.97 7.94 -10.08
N GLY A 35 -11.16 9.26 -10.10
CA GLY A 35 -11.56 10.04 -8.93
C GLY A 35 -10.48 10.27 -7.89
N GLY A 36 -9.21 10.12 -8.22
CA GLY A 36 -8.12 10.36 -7.28
C GLY A 36 -6.75 10.37 -7.92
N LEU A 37 -5.75 10.70 -7.10
CA LEU A 37 -4.36 10.56 -7.46
C LEU A 37 -3.95 9.08 -7.36
N ARG A 38 -3.01 8.65 -8.18
CA ARG A 38 -2.33 7.36 -8.04
C ARG A 38 -1.71 7.24 -6.66
N PHE A 39 -1.56 6.02 -6.16
CA PHE A 39 -1.14 5.76 -4.76
C PHE A 39 0.13 6.54 -4.39
N PHE A 40 1.20 6.38 -5.17
CA PHE A 40 2.49 7.05 -4.90
C PHE A 40 2.52 8.56 -5.17
N GLN A 41 1.48 9.13 -5.77
CA GLN A 41 1.36 10.57 -5.97
C GLN A 41 0.76 11.30 -4.77
N GLN A 42 0.15 10.57 -3.85
CA GLN A 42 -0.51 11.12 -2.68
C GLN A 42 0.47 11.78 -1.69
N ALA A 43 0.06 12.90 -1.09
CA ALA A 43 0.94 13.69 -0.23
C ALA A 43 1.47 12.90 0.97
N HIS A 44 0.59 12.17 1.68
CA HIS A 44 0.96 11.39 2.87
C HIS A 44 1.91 10.22 2.54
N ILE A 45 1.77 9.59 1.37
CA ILE A 45 2.70 8.56 0.90
C ILE A 45 4.07 9.19 0.60
N LYS A 46 4.09 10.34 -0.09
CA LYS A 46 5.34 11.08 -0.36
C LYS A 46 6.02 11.57 0.92
N ASP A 47 5.26 11.94 1.94
CA ASP A 47 5.79 12.37 3.24
C ASP A 47 6.47 11.19 3.95
N LEU A 48 5.81 10.02 4.00
CA LEU A 48 6.39 8.82 4.58
C LEU A 48 7.64 8.38 3.83
N VAL A 49 7.58 8.27 2.49
CA VAL A 49 8.73 7.90 1.65
C VAL A 49 9.89 8.88 1.83
N ALA A 50 9.61 10.17 2.07
CA ALA A 50 10.67 11.14 2.36
C ALA A 50 11.40 10.86 3.69
N HIS A 51 10.71 10.37 4.73
CA HIS A 51 11.37 9.95 5.98
C HIS A 51 12.33 8.78 5.71
N LEU A 52 11.88 7.78 4.96
CA LEU A 52 12.69 6.60 4.63
C LEU A 52 13.91 6.98 3.76
N ARG A 53 13.70 7.83 2.75
CA ARG A 53 14.78 8.32 1.87
C ARG A 53 15.81 9.14 2.64
N LEU A 54 15.38 9.95 3.60
CA LEU A 54 16.27 10.75 4.42
C LEU A 54 17.18 9.87 5.29
N VAL A 55 16.65 8.77 5.80
CA VAL A 55 17.40 7.80 6.62
C VAL A 55 18.41 7.04 5.77
N GLU A 56 18.03 6.63 4.57
CA GLU A 56 18.92 5.90 3.65
C GLU A 56 19.97 6.81 3.02
N ASN A 57 19.56 8.00 2.58
CA ASN A 57 20.45 9.00 1.99
C ASN A 57 20.35 10.36 2.70
N PRO A 58 21.22 10.62 3.68
CA PRO A 58 21.25 11.91 4.40
C PRO A 58 21.52 13.13 3.52
N ARG A 59 21.96 12.95 2.28
CA ARG A 59 22.22 14.02 1.31
C ARG A 59 21.03 14.32 0.40
N ASP A 60 19.91 13.64 0.58
CA ASP A 60 18.68 13.92 -0.16
C ASP A 60 18.03 15.21 0.38
N GLU A 61 18.40 16.33 -0.23
CA GLU A 61 17.88 17.65 0.15
C GLU A 61 16.35 17.74 0.01
N VAL A 62 15.78 17.07 -0.99
CA VAL A 62 14.33 17.10 -1.25
C VAL A 62 13.59 16.37 -0.14
N ALA A 63 14.03 15.17 0.22
CA ALA A 63 13.49 14.40 1.32
C ALA A 63 13.67 15.15 2.66
N PHE A 64 14.87 15.66 2.92
CA PHE A 64 15.18 16.45 4.11
C PHE A 64 14.22 17.64 4.29
N ARG A 65 14.09 18.47 3.26
CA ARG A 65 13.19 19.65 3.31
C ARG A 65 11.76 19.24 3.56
N ARG A 66 11.29 18.17 2.88
CA ARG A 66 9.94 17.69 3.04
C ARG A 66 9.65 17.26 4.46
N VAL A 67 10.53 16.47 5.06
CA VAL A 67 10.39 15.96 6.44
C VAL A 67 10.44 17.09 7.47
N LEU A 68 11.36 18.06 7.31
CA LEU A 68 11.45 19.18 8.24
C LEU A 68 10.24 20.12 8.19
N LEU A 69 9.65 20.30 7.02
CA LEU A 69 8.45 21.14 6.88
C LEU A 69 7.20 20.55 7.54
N LEU A 70 7.22 19.24 7.87
CA LEU A 70 6.17 18.60 8.66
C LEU A 70 6.28 18.97 10.16
N GLN A 71 7.47 19.41 10.61
CA GLN A 71 7.69 19.73 12.01
C GLN A 71 7.05 21.07 12.42
N PRO A 72 6.41 21.14 13.61
CA PRO A 72 5.72 22.35 14.06
C PRO A 72 6.63 23.59 14.08
N GLY A 73 6.23 24.62 13.34
CA GLY A 73 6.94 25.90 13.32
C GLY A 73 8.18 25.97 12.44
N ILE A 74 8.55 24.89 11.74
CA ILE A 74 9.65 24.90 10.75
C ILE A 74 9.08 25.32 9.40
N GLY A 75 9.59 26.43 8.86
CA GLY A 75 9.33 26.89 7.50
C GLY A 75 10.58 26.78 6.63
N ASN A 76 10.44 27.12 5.34
CA ASN A 76 11.52 27.01 4.36
C ASN A 76 12.83 27.69 4.80
N VAL A 77 12.78 28.86 5.44
CA VAL A 77 13.97 29.58 5.90
C VAL A 77 14.71 28.81 6.98
N THR A 78 13.98 28.24 7.95
CA THR A 78 14.57 27.43 9.02
C THR A 78 15.11 26.12 8.47
N ALA A 79 14.35 25.42 7.61
CA ALA A 79 14.80 24.20 6.96
C ALA A 79 16.12 24.40 6.17
N ASN A 80 16.24 25.53 5.43
CA ASN A 80 17.46 25.88 4.72
C ASN A 80 18.65 26.13 5.66
N ARG A 81 18.44 26.83 6.79
CA ARG A 81 19.50 27.07 7.78
C ARG A 81 19.98 25.75 8.38
N ILE A 82 19.08 24.87 8.73
CA ILE A 82 19.44 23.55 9.29
C ILE A 82 20.17 22.73 8.23
N TRP A 83 19.70 22.68 6.98
CA TRP A 83 20.37 22.00 5.88
C TRP A 83 21.82 22.46 5.73
N ASN A 84 22.07 23.76 5.66
CA ASN A 84 23.42 24.31 5.51
C ASN A 84 24.34 24.02 6.71
N ALA A 85 23.76 23.86 7.91
CA ALA A 85 24.54 23.52 9.10
C ALA A 85 24.95 22.05 9.15
N ILE A 86 24.10 21.12 8.66
CA ILE A 86 24.35 19.67 8.72
C ILE A 86 25.08 19.13 7.50
N THR A 87 24.87 19.69 6.30
CA THR A 87 25.45 19.18 5.04
C THR A 87 26.96 18.95 5.08
N PRO A 88 27.78 19.81 5.71
CA PRO A 88 29.20 19.56 5.81
C PRO A 88 29.58 18.33 6.63
N GLN A 89 28.69 17.87 7.52
CA GLN A 89 28.93 16.79 8.48
C GLN A 89 28.26 15.48 8.08
N ALA A 90 27.23 15.53 7.25
CA ALA A 90 26.43 14.37 6.84
C ALA A 90 27.09 13.61 5.68
N SER A 91 28.10 12.80 5.97
CA SER A 91 28.75 11.93 4.98
C SER A 91 28.23 10.48 4.99
N GLU A 92 27.68 10.02 6.09
CA GLU A 92 27.10 8.68 6.27
C GLU A 92 25.84 8.75 7.15
N GLY A 93 24.90 7.78 7.05
CA GLY A 93 23.63 7.78 7.79
C GLY A 93 23.75 7.97 9.30
N LYS A 94 24.82 7.39 9.93
CA LYS A 94 25.13 7.63 11.36
C LYS A 94 25.48 9.07 11.66
N ALA A 95 26.08 9.78 10.71
CA ALA A 95 26.44 11.18 10.86
C ALA A 95 25.20 12.09 10.86
N LEU A 96 24.08 11.72 10.21
CA LEU A 96 22.84 12.48 10.24
C LEU A 96 22.24 12.57 11.64
N VAL A 97 22.14 11.44 12.35
CA VAL A 97 21.64 11.41 13.73
C VAL A 97 22.52 12.27 14.64
N GLY A 98 23.85 12.12 14.55
CA GLY A 98 24.78 12.93 15.31
C GLY A 98 24.70 14.43 14.99
N ALA A 99 24.46 14.77 13.72
CA ALA A 99 24.27 16.15 13.32
C ALA A 99 22.97 16.75 13.89
N PHE A 100 21.90 16.00 13.95
CA PHE A 100 20.64 16.44 14.56
C PHE A 100 20.70 16.59 16.09
N GLU A 101 21.59 15.88 16.75
CA GLU A 101 21.84 15.98 18.19
C GLU A 101 22.77 17.17 18.54
N ASN A 102 23.38 17.81 17.55
CA ASN A 102 24.28 18.92 17.75
C ASN A 102 23.54 20.11 18.38
N MET A 103 24.15 20.71 19.43
CA MET A 103 23.58 21.85 20.16
C MET A 103 23.37 23.06 19.27
N ASP A 104 24.23 23.26 18.25
CA ASP A 104 24.13 24.40 17.32
C ASP A 104 22.85 24.35 16.48
N ILE A 105 22.36 23.12 16.16
CA ILE A 105 21.09 22.97 15.45
C ILE A 105 19.90 23.35 16.35
N ALA A 106 19.94 22.99 17.64
CA ALA A 106 18.91 23.36 18.59
C ALA A 106 18.72 24.89 18.71
N GLU A 107 19.79 25.68 18.49
CA GLU A 107 19.72 27.15 18.48
C GLU A 107 19.01 27.70 17.22
N LEU A 108 19.05 26.98 16.11
CA LEU A 108 18.40 27.35 14.87
C LEU A 108 16.89 27.10 14.90
N LEU A 109 16.40 26.30 15.87
CA LEU A 109 15.01 25.88 15.95
C LEU A 109 14.12 26.98 16.54
N PRO A 110 12.94 27.24 15.95
CA PRO A 110 11.91 28.05 16.58
C PRO A 110 11.37 27.37 17.84
N SER A 111 10.84 28.12 18.78
CA SER A 111 10.40 27.64 20.08
C SER A 111 9.44 26.45 20.01
N LYS A 112 8.52 26.46 19.03
CA LYS A 112 7.57 25.35 18.80
C LYS A 112 8.25 24.05 18.36
N ALA A 113 9.31 24.13 17.55
CA ALA A 113 10.05 22.96 17.09
C ALA A 113 10.97 22.38 18.16
N ARG A 114 11.49 23.22 19.07
CA ARG A 114 12.41 22.76 20.14
C ARG A 114 11.80 21.69 21.03
N SER A 115 10.52 21.81 21.37
CA SER A 115 9.84 20.84 22.23
C SER A 115 9.67 19.46 21.56
N CYS A 116 9.48 19.41 20.24
CA CYS A 116 9.27 18.18 19.49
C CYS A 116 10.57 17.63 18.88
N TRP A 117 11.66 18.40 18.91
CA TRP A 117 12.92 18.03 18.28
C TRP A 117 13.56 16.74 18.80
N PRO A 118 13.59 16.49 20.13
CA PRO A 118 14.11 15.24 20.66
C PRO A 118 13.36 14.01 20.14
N ASP A 119 12.03 14.09 20.03
CA ASP A 119 11.19 13.00 19.52
C ASP A 119 11.44 12.79 18.02
N PHE A 120 11.59 13.87 17.26
CA PHE A 120 11.97 13.80 15.85
C PHE A 120 13.33 13.10 15.65
N VAL A 121 14.35 13.50 16.42
CA VAL A 121 15.69 12.87 16.36
C VAL A 121 15.63 11.40 16.75
N LYS A 122 14.84 11.07 17.78
CA LYS A 122 14.60 9.69 18.20
C LYS A 122 13.98 8.88 17.05
N THR A 123 12.96 9.42 16.38
CA THR A 123 12.31 8.78 15.22
C THR A 123 13.32 8.46 14.13
N ILE A 124 14.12 9.45 13.71
CA ILE A 124 15.16 9.24 12.66
C ILE A 124 16.16 8.17 13.09
N ARG A 125 16.56 8.15 14.38
CA ARG A 125 17.50 7.15 14.90
C ARG A 125 16.91 5.74 14.88
N GLU A 126 15.68 5.58 15.37
CA GLU A 126 15.02 4.29 15.44
C GLU A 126 14.69 3.75 14.04
N THR A 127 14.22 4.62 13.12
CA THR A 127 14.01 4.26 11.71
C THR A 127 15.33 3.81 11.06
N HIS A 128 16.46 4.51 11.33
CA HIS A 128 17.78 4.11 10.83
C HIS A 128 18.23 2.77 11.43
N ALA A 129 17.96 2.49 12.69
CA ALA A 129 18.28 1.21 13.31
C ALA A 129 17.47 0.03 12.74
N SER A 130 16.34 0.31 12.11
CA SER A 130 15.42 -0.68 11.53
C SER A 130 15.52 -0.80 10.00
N GLN A 131 16.69 -0.45 9.39
CA GLN A 131 16.85 -0.47 7.93
C GLN A 131 16.70 -1.88 7.31
N GLU A 132 16.97 -2.95 8.07
CA GLU A 132 16.80 -4.35 7.64
C GLU A 132 15.38 -4.87 7.91
N ASP A 133 14.47 -4.02 8.40
CA ASP A 133 13.05 -4.31 8.62
C ASP A 133 12.22 -3.10 8.20
N PRO A 134 11.90 -2.97 6.90
CA PRO A 134 11.18 -1.81 6.36
C PRO A 134 9.78 -1.62 6.94
N GLU A 135 9.08 -2.69 7.33
CA GLU A 135 7.78 -2.60 7.98
C GLU A 135 7.89 -1.92 9.34
N THR A 136 8.83 -2.37 10.17
CA THR A 136 9.13 -1.74 11.46
C THR A 136 9.60 -0.30 11.28
N ALA A 137 10.45 -0.01 10.30
CA ALA A 137 10.91 1.34 10.00
C ALA A 137 9.74 2.30 9.66
N ILE A 138 8.77 1.85 8.89
CA ILE A 138 7.56 2.61 8.58
C ILE A 138 6.71 2.82 9.83
N ASN A 139 6.44 1.76 10.60
CA ASN A 139 5.61 1.84 11.81
C ASN A 139 6.19 2.81 12.84
N ILE A 140 7.51 2.87 13.00
CA ILE A 140 8.19 3.87 13.84
C ILE A 140 7.82 5.30 13.40
N VAL A 141 7.87 5.60 12.10
CA VAL A 141 7.49 6.93 11.60
C VAL A 141 6.00 7.20 11.85
N LEU A 142 5.13 6.24 11.63
CA LEU A 142 3.69 6.40 11.81
C LEU A 142 3.33 6.69 13.28
N GLU A 143 3.92 5.94 14.21
CA GLU A 143 3.64 6.04 15.66
C GLU A 143 4.32 7.24 16.32
N SER A 144 5.30 7.87 15.66
CA SER A 144 6.03 9.02 16.19
C SER A 144 5.32 10.37 16.04
N GLY A 145 4.01 10.37 15.81
CA GLY A 145 3.20 11.58 15.66
C GLY A 145 2.79 11.87 14.21
N TYR A 146 3.22 11.06 13.23
CA TYR A 146 2.80 11.29 11.84
C TYR A 146 1.33 10.94 11.62
N MET A 147 0.79 9.92 12.30
CA MET A 147 -0.64 9.61 12.26
C MET A 147 -1.48 10.76 12.81
N GLU A 148 -1.08 11.36 13.94
CA GLU A 148 -1.75 12.53 14.52
C GLU A 148 -1.70 13.75 13.57
N TYR A 149 -0.57 13.94 12.88
CA TYR A 149 -0.48 14.95 11.84
C TYR A 149 -1.49 14.71 10.72
N VAL A 150 -1.60 13.48 10.21
CA VAL A 150 -2.56 13.10 9.17
C VAL A 150 -4.00 13.34 9.64
N LEU A 151 -4.35 12.92 10.86
CA LEU A 151 -5.66 13.12 11.47
C LEU A 151 -6.03 14.61 11.58
N SER A 152 -5.06 15.45 11.90
CA SER A 152 -5.29 16.89 12.06
C SER A 152 -5.31 17.68 10.76
N LYS A 153 -4.67 17.14 9.70
CA LYS A 153 -4.39 17.87 8.46
C LYS A 153 -5.39 17.60 7.35
N PHE A 154 -5.96 16.41 7.30
CA PHE A 154 -6.75 15.95 6.16
C PHE A 154 -8.16 15.53 6.58
N ASP A 155 -9.18 15.99 5.84
CA ASP A 155 -10.58 15.62 6.08
C ASP A 155 -10.83 14.11 5.88
N ASN A 156 -10.11 13.47 4.93
CA ASN A 156 -10.16 12.03 4.66
C ASN A 156 -9.00 11.27 5.34
N SER A 157 -8.71 11.63 6.59
CA SER A 157 -7.55 11.12 7.34
C SER A 157 -7.56 9.61 7.54
N GLU A 158 -8.72 9.00 7.77
CA GLU A 158 -8.85 7.55 7.99
C GLU A 158 -8.38 6.75 6.77
N SER A 159 -8.88 7.09 5.58
CA SER A 159 -8.44 6.43 4.34
C SER A 159 -6.95 6.60 4.09
N ARG A 160 -6.36 7.74 4.50
CA ARG A 160 -4.92 7.97 4.36
C ARG A 160 -4.10 7.15 5.35
N ILE A 161 -4.61 6.94 6.56
CA ILE A 161 -3.99 6.06 7.55
C ILE A 161 -4.03 4.61 7.05
N GLU A 162 -5.16 4.17 6.48
CA GLU A 162 -5.25 2.86 5.84
C GLU A 162 -4.22 2.69 4.70
N ASP A 163 -4.05 3.70 3.85
CA ASP A 163 -3.04 3.70 2.79
C ASP A 163 -1.60 3.53 3.36
N LEU A 164 -1.29 4.25 4.45
CA LEU A 164 0.01 4.17 5.13
C LEU A 164 0.26 2.80 5.76
N GLN A 165 -0.76 2.23 6.42
CA GLN A 165 -0.69 0.89 6.99
C GLN A 165 -0.52 -0.19 5.91
N GLN A 166 -1.18 -0.06 4.77
CA GLN A 166 -0.98 -0.96 3.63
C GLN A 166 0.43 -0.85 3.06
N LEU A 167 1.00 0.35 3.03
CA LEU A 167 2.40 0.52 2.62
C LEU A 167 3.37 -0.14 3.61
N ALA A 168 3.09 -0.10 4.92
CA ALA A 168 3.89 -0.81 5.91
C ALA A 168 3.87 -2.33 5.68
N ILE A 169 2.68 -2.92 5.49
CA ILE A 169 2.52 -4.35 5.18
C ILE A 169 3.23 -4.71 3.87
N PHE A 170 3.09 -3.88 2.83
CA PHE A 170 3.79 -4.08 1.56
C PHE A 170 5.31 -4.05 1.74
N ALA A 171 5.81 -3.16 2.59
CA ALA A 171 7.23 -3.03 2.90
C ALA A 171 7.83 -4.28 3.58
N GLY A 172 7.02 -5.02 4.35
CA GLY A 172 7.44 -6.28 4.98
C GLY A 172 7.82 -7.41 4.01
N GLN A 173 7.58 -7.23 2.69
CA GLN A 173 8.03 -8.16 1.65
C GLN A 173 9.49 -7.95 1.24
N TYR A 174 10.15 -6.91 1.76
CA TYR A 174 11.52 -6.53 1.41
C TYR A 174 12.46 -6.72 2.59
N ASP A 175 13.64 -7.28 2.32
CA ASP A 175 14.66 -7.58 3.34
C ASP A 175 15.41 -6.32 3.84
N SER A 176 15.26 -5.19 3.15
CA SER A 176 15.91 -3.94 3.55
C SER A 176 15.22 -2.71 2.98
N LEU A 177 15.42 -1.58 3.67
CA LEU A 177 14.89 -0.28 3.27
C LEU A 177 15.39 0.15 1.88
N ASN A 178 16.66 -0.15 1.57
CA ASN A 178 17.23 0.15 0.25
C ASN A 178 16.45 -0.57 -0.88
N LYS A 179 16.20 -1.88 -0.73
CA LYS A 179 15.44 -2.66 -1.73
C LYS A 179 14.02 -2.12 -1.90
N LEU A 180 13.35 -1.78 -0.80
CA LEU A 180 12.03 -1.15 -0.85
C LEU A 180 12.08 0.18 -1.61
N LEU A 181 13.04 1.05 -1.31
CA LEU A 181 13.16 2.37 -1.95
C LEU A 181 13.54 2.25 -3.43
N GLU A 182 14.38 1.30 -3.83
CA GLU A 182 14.66 0.99 -5.24
C GLU A 182 13.38 0.60 -5.98
N GLU A 183 12.55 -0.28 -5.42
CA GLU A 183 11.26 -0.67 -6.01
C GLU A 183 10.31 0.54 -6.11
N LEU A 184 10.18 1.32 -5.03
CA LEU A 184 9.33 2.52 -5.02
C LEU A 184 9.80 3.58 -6.02
N LEU A 185 11.10 3.65 -6.29
CA LEU A 185 11.69 4.57 -7.25
C LEU A 185 11.39 4.12 -8.68
N LEU A 186 11.55 2.83 -8.97
CA LEU A 186 11.17 2.23 -10.27
C LEU A 186 9.68 2.46 -10.56
N LEU A 187 8.81 2.19 -9.60
CA LEU A 187 7.39 2.47 -9.71
C LEU A 187 7.12 3.97 -9.93
N GLY A 188 7.86 4.85 -9.23
CA GLY A 188 7.74 6.30 -9.35
C GLY A 188 8.23 6.85 -10.71
N GLU A 189 9.29 6.29 -11.28
CA GLU A 189 9.80 6.68 -12.61
C GLU A 189 8.86 6.24 -13.73
N LEU A 190 8.28 5.05 -13.64
CA LEU A 190 7.24 4.59 -14.55
C LEU A 190 6.04 5.54 -14.53
N TYR A 191 5.63 6.03 -13.34
CA TYR A 191 4.63 7.08 -13.22
C TYR A 191 5.03 8.41 -13.87
N GLY A 192 6.31 8.79 -13.79
CA GLY A 192 6.82 10.05 -14.34
C GLY A 192 6.89 10.05 -15.87
N GLN A 193 7.18 8.92 -16.47
CA GLN A 193 7.26 8.78 -17.94
C GLN A 193 5.90 8.90 -18.63
N GLU A 194 4.82 8.44 -17.97
CA GLU A 194 3.45 8.60 -18.51
C GLU A 194 2.93 10.04 -18.47
N ILE A 195 3.47 10.89 -17.55
CA ILE A 195 3.10 12.31 -17.42
C ILE A 195 3.92 13.19 -18.38
N GLY A 196 5.14 12.76 -18.71
CA GLY A 196 5.97 13.37 -19.72
C GLY A 196 5.46 12.98 -21.09
N ASN A 197 4.78 13.90 -21.77
CA ASN A 197 4.18 13.81 -23.11
C ASN A 197 5.25 13.58 -24.22
N ASP A 198 6.15 12.61 -24.05
CA ASP A 198 7.18 12.19 -24.99
C ASP A 198 6.79 10.85 -25.61
N GLY A 199 5.82 10.91 -26.55
CA GLY A 199 5.75 10.18 -27.82
C GLY A 199 5.99 8.65 -27.87
N ARG A 200 6.13 7.92 -26.76
CA ARG A 200 6.44 6.49 -26.72
C ARG A 200 5.39 5.58 -26.05
N SER A 201 4.31 6.10 -25.49
CA SER A 201 3.17 5.23 -25.24
C SER A 201 2.58 4.86 -26.60
N ASN A 202 2.38 3.59 -26.86
CA ASN A 202 1.55 3.11 -27.96
C ASN A 202 0.20 3.82 -27.85
N LYS A 203 -0.05 4.82 -28.68
CA LYS A 203 -1.24 5.70 -28.66
C LYS A 203 -2.55 4.97 -28.90
N ASP A 204 -2.51 3.64 -29.09
CA ASP A 204 -3.66 2.82 -29.47
C ASP A 204 -4.21 1.93 -28.32
N GLU A 205 -3.55 1.87 -27.16
CA GLU A 205 -4.04 1.07 -26.02
C GLU A 205 -4.65 1.96 -24.93
N SER A 206 -5.96 2.06 -24.93
CA SER A 206 -6.70 2.73 -23.86
C SER A 206 -6.52 1.97 -22.53
N PRO A 207 -6.27 2.65 -21.39
CA PRO A 207 -5.87 2.03 -20.13
C PRO A 207 -7.01 1.24 -19.45
N VAL A 208 -6.64 0.28 -18.60
CA VAL A 208 -7.56 -0.36 -17.64
C VAL A 208 -8.02 0.66 -16.60
N VAL A 209 -9.29 0.63 -16.24
CA VAL A 209 -9.86 1.55 -15.25
C VAL A 209 -9.78 0.96 -13.84
N LEU A 210 -9.11 1.66 -12.93
CA LEU A 210 -9.11 1.38 -11.50
C LEU A 210 -10.05 2.37 -10.79
N SER A 211 -11.07 1.88 -10.09
CA SER A 211 -12.08 2.76 -9.48
C SER A 211 -12.59 2.21 -8.14
N THR A 212 -12.93 3.12 -7.23
CA THR A 212 -13.79 2.72 -6.13
C THR A 212 -15.20 2.42 -6.66
N ILE A 213 -15.92 1.52 -5.99
CA ILE A 213 -17.30 1.15 -6.38
C ILE A 213 -18.21 2.38 -6.41
N HIS A 214 -18.02 3.33 -5.47
CA HIS A 214 -18.80 4.56 -5.43
C HIS A 214 -18.64 5.43 -6.69
N GLN A 215 -17.42 5.52 -7.20
CA GLN A 215 -17.13 6.31 -8.40
C GLN A 215 -17.45 5.59 -9.71
N ALA A 216 -17.61 4.27 -9.64
CA ALA A 216 -18.07 3.44 -10.75
C ALA A 216 -19.59 3.53 -10.98
N LYS A 217 -20.35 4.19 -10.09
CA LYS A 217 -21.80 4.32 -10.22
C LYS A 217 -22.18 5.02 -11.53
N GLY A 218 -23.01 4.36 -12.32
CA GLY A 218 -23.47 4.86 -13.64
C GLY A 218 -22.54 4.53 -14.80
N LEU A 219 -21.42 3.86 -14.56
CA LEU A 219 -20.50 3.36 -15.58
C LEU A 219 -20.70 1.86 -15.73
N GLU A 220 -20.21 1.29 -16.84
CA GLU A 220 -20.23 -0.15 -17.10
C GLU A 220 -19.09 -0.53 -18.04
N TRP A 221 -18.60 -1.75 -17.89
CA TRP A 221 -17.51 -2.30 -18.70
C TRP A 221 -17.86 -3.72 -19.14
N HIS A 222 -17.18 -4.20 -20.18
CA HIS A 222 -17.31 -5.59 -20.62
C HIS A 222 -16.90 -6.55 -19.50
N SER A 223 -15.69 -6.37 -18.96
CA SER A 223 -15.16 -7.23 -17.89
C SER A 223 -14.89 -6.41 -16.63
N VAL A 224 -15.42 -6.85 -15.49
CA VAL A 224 -15.24 -6.20 -14.19
C VAL A 224 -14.60 -7.17 -13.20
N PHE A 225 -13.51 -6.71 -12.57
CA PHE A 225 -12.82 -7.41 -11.51
C PHE A 225 -13.12 -6.73 -10.17
N ILE A 226 -13.78 -7.42 -9.25
CA ILE A 226 -14.00 -6.94 -7.88
C ILE A 226 -13.00 -7.65 -6.98
N ILE A 227 -12.13 -6.87 -6.33
CA ILE A 227 -11.01 -7.39 -5.56
C ILE A 227 -11.21 -7.25 -4.06
N CYS A 228 -10.43 -8.00 -3.28
CA CYS A 228 -10.43 -7.96 -1.80
C CYS A 228 -11.80 -8.27 -1.20
N LEU A 229 -12.50 -9.27 -1.74
CA LEU A 229 -13.77 -9.74 -1.20
C LEU A 229 -13.53 -10.64 0.03
N LEU A 230 -13.06 -10.01 1.11
CA LEU A 230 -12.73 -10.63 2.39
C LEU A 230 -13.65 -10.12 3.49
N GLU A 231 -13.95 -10.96 4.45
CA GLU A 231 -14.66 -10.57 5.66
C GLU A 231 -13.86 -9.48 6.42
N GLY A 232 -14.55 -8.42 6.84
CA GLY A 232 -13.93 -7.24 7.46
C GLY A 232 -13.31 -6.21 6.49
N PHE A 233 -13.18 -6.54 5.19
CA PHE A 233 -12.69 -5.65 4.13
C PHE A 233 -13.80 -5.25 3.16
N PHE A 234 -14.56 -6.21 2.69
CA PHE A 234 -15.75 -6.01 1.91
C PHE A 234 -16.75 -7.17 2.17
N PRO A 235 -17.69 -6.99 3.11
CA PRO A 235 -18.07 -5.77 3.85
C PRO A 235 -16.96 -5.27 4.78
N SER A 236 -16.88 -3.93 4.96
CA SER A 236 -15.88 -3.36 5.86
C SER A 236 -16.30 -3.56 7.33
N GLN A 237 -15.36 -3.93 8.20
CA GLN A 237 -15.65 -4.14 9.62
C GLN A 237 -16.32 -2.91 10.26
N ARG A 238 -15.84 -1.73 9.92
CA ARG A 238 -16.41 -0.47 10.41
C ARG A 238 -17.88 -0.31 10.06
N SER A 239 -18.24 -0.63 8.80
CA SER A 239 -19.64 -0.56 8.37
C SER A 239 -20.50 -1.58 9.12
N LEU A 240 -19.96 -2.78 9.37
CA LEU A 240 -20.65 -3.83 10.10
C LEU A 240 -20.95 -3.44 11.56
N ASP A 241 -20.11 -2.61 12.16
CA ASP A 241 -20.29 -2.10 13.53
C ASP A 241 -21.41 -1.04 13.63
N GLU A 242 -21.88 -0.51 12.49
CA GLU A 242 -22.96 0.48 12.44
C GLU A 242 -24.33 -0.17 12.19
N PRO A 243 -25.41 0.32 12.81
CA PRO A 243 -26.76 -0.20 12.55
C PRO A 243 -27.15 -0.06 11.07
N GLY A 244 -27.47 -1.17 10.41
CA GLY A 244 -27.83 -1.20 8.98
C GLY A 244 -26.63 -1.16 8.03
N GLY A 245 -25.41 -1.21 8.55
CA GLY A 245 -24.18 -1.13 7.75
C GLY A 245 -24.01 -2.33 6.82
N GLU A 246 -24.39 -3.54 7.24
CA GLU A 246 -24.34 -4.72 6.37
C GLU A 246 -25.24 -4.54 5.14
N GLU A 247 -26.46 -4.00 5.33
CA GLU A 247 -27.38 -3.74 4.24
C GLU A 247 -26.84 -2.69 3.24
N GLU A 248 -26.13 -1.69 3.74
CA GLU A 248 -25.48 -0.70 2.88
C GLU A 248 -24.31 -1.30 2.12
N GLU A 249 -23.46 -2.11 2.75
CA GLU A 249 -22.38 -2.83 2.09
C GLU A 249 -22.91 -3.81 1.02
N ARG A 250 -24.06 -4.44 1.27
CA ARG A 250 -24.76 -5.29 0.30
C ARG A 250 -25.23 -4.50 -0.91
N ARG A 251 -25.74 -3.28 -0.71
CA ARG A 251 -26.10 -2.38 -1.81
C ARG A 251 -24.86 -1.96 -2.63
N ILE A 252 -23.73 -1.70 -1.94
CA ILE A 252 -22.47 -1.39 -2.60
C ILE A 252 -21.99 -2.59 -3.43
N PHE A 253 -22.09 -3.81 -2.89
CA PHE A 253 -21.76 -5.04 -3.62
C PHE A 253 -22.67 -5.22 -4.84
N TYR A 254 -23.98 -5.02 -4.70
CA TYR A 254 -24.89 -5.04 -5.83
C TYR A 254 -24.53 -4.01 -6.91
N VAL A 255 -24.20 -2.78 -6.51
CA VAL A 255 -23.74 -1.76 -7.46
C VAL A 255 -22.48 -2.25 -8.19
N ALA A 256 -21.51 -2.83 -7.48
CA ALA A 256 -20.26 -3.31 -8.08
C ALA A 256 -20.51 -4.42 -9.12
N THR A 257 -21.32 -5.42 -8.77
CA THR A 257 -21.61 -6.56 -9.65
C THR A 257 -22.39 -6.15 -10.90
N THR A 258 -23.28 -5.15 -10.78
CA THR A 258 -24.03 -4.61 -11.92
C THR A 258 -23.24 -3.67 -12.82
N ARG A 259 -21.93 -3.48 -12.59
CA ARG A 259 -21.06 -2.73 -13.50
C ARG A 259 -20.53 -3.57 -14.65
N SER A 260 -20.59 -4.90 -14.54
CA SER A 260 -20.18 -5.80 -15.61
C SER A 260 -21.32 -5.99 -16.62
N ARG A 261 -20.98 -5.93 -17.90
CA ARG A 261 -21.91 -6.24 -18.99
C ARG A 261 -21.89 -7.72 -19.35
N ASP A 262 -20.69 -8.30 -19.39
CA ASP A 262 -20.51 -9.66 -19.93
C ASP A 262 -19.75 -10.57 -18.95
N GLU A 263 -18.65 -10.10 -18.34
CA GLU A 263 -17.77 -10.91 -17.50
C GLU A 263 -17.58 -10.27 -16.13
N LEU A 264 -17.82 -11.05 -15.07
CA LEU A 264 -17.62 -10.63 -13.69
C LEU A 264 -16.64 -11.57 -13.00
N TYR A 265 -15.54 -11.01 -12.50
CA TYR A 265 -14.53 -11.71 -11.73
C TYR A 265 -14.57 -11.24 -10.29
N LEU A 266 -14.74 -12.17 -9.36
CA LEU A 266 -14.80 -11.93 -7.91
C LEU A 266 -13.56 -12.57 -7.28
N SER A 267 -12.71 -11.78 -6.61
CA SER A 267 -11.45 -12.31 -6.09
C SER A 267 -11.16 -11.94 -4.65
N TYR A 268 -10.51 -12.85 -3.95
CA TYR A 268 -9.97 -12.65 -2.62
C TYR A 268 -8.66 -13.44 -2.44
N PRO A 269 -7.69 -12.95 -1.68
CA PRO A 269 -6.50 -13.73 -1.33
C PRO A 269 -6.84 -14.72 -0.22
N ILE A 270 -6.42 -15.97 -0.36
CA ILE A 270 -6.55 -17.00 0.67
C ILE A 270 -5.60 -16.73 1.83
N ILE A 271 -4.39 -16.26 1.50
CA ILE A 271 -3.36 -15.90 2.47
C ILE A 271 -3.01 -14.43 2.25
N ARG A 272 -2.90 -13.69 3.34
CA ARG A 272 -2.48 -12.30 3.32
C ARG A 272 -1.28 -12.12 4.25
N ALA A 273 -0.33 -11.29 3.83
CA ALA A 273 0.72 -10.82 4.72
C ALA A 273 0.07 -10.05 5.88
N GLY A 274 0.29 -10.50 7.09
CA GLY A 274 -0.02 -9.79 8.33
C GLY A 274 1.19 -8.98 8.76
N GLY A 275 1.04 -8.15 9.79
CA GLY A 275 2.15 -7.42 10.37
C GLY A 275 3.26 -8.36 10.89
N TYR A 276 4.51 -7.89 10.87
CA TYR A 276 5.68 -8.62 11.37
C TYR A 276 5.96 -9.95 10.63
N GLY A 277 5.69 -10.00 9.31
CA GLY A 277 5.98 -11.18 8.48
C GLY A 277 5.06 -12.40 8.73
N ALA A 278 4.02 -12.24 9.53
CA ALA A 278 3.04 -13.29 9.73
C ALA A 278 2.17 -13.48 8.47
N SER A 279 1.85 -14.72 8.14
CA SER A 279 0.84 -15.02 7.12
C SER A 279 -0.48 -15.35 7.81
N VAL A 280 -1.55 -14.68 7.41
CA VAL A 280 -2.88 -14.86 7.97
C VAL A 280 -3.81 -15.46 6.92
N VAL A 281 -4.39 -16.63 7.23
CA VAL A 281 -5.44 -17.22 6.40
C VAL A 281 -6.67 -16.32 6.49
N GLN A 282 -7.26 -16.02 5.35
CA GLN A 282 -8.38 -15.09 5.23
C GLN A 282 -9.69 -15.84 4.99
N GLU A 283 -10.77 -15.29 5.53
CA GLU A 283 -12.11 -15.76 5.23
C GLU A 283 -12.70 -14.97 4.06
N PRO A 284 -13.31 -15.65 3.08
CA PRO A 284 -14.01 -14.96 2.00
C PRO A 284 -15.16 -14.13 2.55
N SER A 285 -15.46 -13.03 1.87
CA SER A 285 -16.63 -12.20 2.14
C SER A 285 -17.91 -13.03 2.27
N ARG A 286 -18.75 -12.72 3.27
CA ARG A 286 -20.07 -13.34 3.41
C ARG A 286 -20.93 -13.20 2.14
N PHE A 287 -20.72 -12.15 1.34
CA PHE A 287 -21.42 -11.94 0.09
C PHE A 287 -21.05 -12.99 -0.98
N LEU A 288 -19.81 -13.53 -0.92
CA LEU A 288 -19.41 -14.66 -1.77
C LEU A 288 -20.01 -15.97 -1.26
N GLN A 289 -20.03 -16.18 0.06
CA GLN A 289 -20.56 -17.39 0.67
C GLN A 289 -22.08 -17.56 0.45
N GLU A 290 -22.80 -16.46 0.21
CA GLU A 290 -24.23 -16.48 -0.10
C GLU A 290 -24.55 -16.82 -1.57
N LEU A 291 -23.53 -16.82 -2.45
CA LEU A 291 -23.77 -17.15 -3.86
C LEU A 291 -23.98 -18.65 -4.02
N PRO A 292 -25.01 -19.09 -4.78
CA PRO A 292 -25.17 -20.50 -5.10
C PRO A 292 -23.99 -21.02 -5.92
N GLU A 293 -23.43 -22.16 -5.56
CA GLU A 293 -22.32 -22.79 -6.29
C GLU A 293 -22.57 -22.98 -7.79
N THR A 294 -23.85 -23.09 -8.17
CA THR A 294 -24.24 -23.21 -9.58
C THR A 294 -24.22 -21.89 -10.36
N SER A 295 -23.96 -20.77 -9.70
CA SER A 295 -23.97 -19.42 -10.32
C SER A 295 -22.59 -18.92 -10.73
N TYR A 296 -21.52 -19.62 -10.39
CA TYR A 296 -20.14 -19.21 -10.69
C TYR A 296 -19.24 -20.44 -10.97
N GLU A 297 -18.10 -20.16 -11.59
CA GLU A 297 -17.00 -21.10 -11.76
C GLU A 297 -15.87 -20.67 -10.80
N ALA A 298 -15.44 -21.60 -9.94
CA ALA A 298 -14.37 -21.32 -8.97
C ALA A 298 -12.99 -21.62 -9.57
N TRP A 299 -12.08 -20.65 -9.51
CA TRP A 299 -10.69 -20.80 -9.92
C TRP A 299 -9.77 -20.59 -8.73
N GLN A 300 -8.80 -21.45 -8.56
CA GLN A 300 -7.71 -21.27 -7.61
C GLN A 300 -6.45 -20.92 -8.39
N LEU A 301 -5.91 -19.74 -8.10
CA LEU A 301 -4.64 -19.29 -8.68
C LEU A 301 -3.54 -19.56 -7.66
N GLU A 302 -2.58 -20.42 -7.98
CA GLU A 302 -1.38 -20.63 -7.18
C GLU A 302 -0.33 -19.59 -7.54
N GLU A 303 0.30 -18.98 -6.54
CA GLU A 303 1.50 -18.17 -6.77
C GLU A 303 2.62 -19.09 -7.26
N GLN A 304 3.10 -18.90 -8.50
CA GLN A 304 4.32 -19.55 -8.94
C GLN A 304 5.51 -18.94 -8.18
N PRO A 305 6.37 -19.75 -7.55
CA PRO A 305 7.56 -19.22 -6.90
C PRO A 305 8.42 -18.45 -7.92
N ASN A 306 8.79 -17.25 -7.57
CA ASN A 306 9.58 -16.33 -8.38
C ASN A 306 10.74 -17.03 -9.10
N GLY A 307 10.69 -17.12 -10.42
CA GLY A 307 11.82 -17.59 -11.22
C GLY A 307 11.52 -18.31 -12.54
N ALA A 308 10.27 -18.67 -12.83
CA ALA A 308 9.92 -19.32 -14.10
C ALA A 308 9.04 -18.41 -14.96
N THR A 309 9.66 -17.68 -15.88
CA THR A 309 8.95 -17.05 -17.00
C THR A 309 8.41 -18.14 -17.92
N ASN A 310 7.14 -18.46 -17.80
CA ASN A 310 6.46 -19.29 -18.78
C ASN A 310 5.59 -18.37 -19.66
N PRO A 311 5.99 -18.04 -20.90
CA PRO A 311 5.27 -17.11 -21.76
C PRO A 311 3.93 -17.66 -22.29
N HIS A 312 3.59 -18.91 -21.93
CA HIS A 312 2.33 -19.54 -22.29
C HIS A 312 1.83 -20.42 -21.14
N GLY A 313 1.42 -19.77 -20.02
CA GLY A 313 0.72 -20.45 -18.94
C GLY A 313 -0.64 -20.94 -19.41
N GLY A 314 -0.69 -22.19 -19.86
CA GLY A 314 -1.95 -22.88 -20.06
C GLY A 314 -2.62 -23.11 -18.71
N ILE A 315 -3.85 -22.63 -18.57
CA ILE A 315 -4.74 -22.96 -17.47
C ILE A 315 -4.98 -24.47 -17.53
N SER A 316 -4.54 -25.21 -16.51
CA SER A 316 -4.89 -26.63 -16.40
C SER A 316 -6.34 -26.74 -15.94
N HIS A 317 -7.19 -27.26 -16.77
CA HIS A 317 -8.62 -27.50 -16.52
C HIS A 317 -8.89 -28.84 -15.79
N ASP A 318 -8.08 -29.26 -14.84
CA ASP A 318 -8.34 -30.43 -14.05
C ASP A 318 -8.63 -30.09 -12.59
N PHE A 319 -9.80 -29.53 -12.37
CA PHE A 319 -10.38 -29.43 -11.03
C PHE A 319 -11.25 -30.69 -10.81
N ASP A 320 -10.78 -31.60 -9.96
CA ASP A 320 -11.59 -32.73 -9.45
C ASP A 320 -12.27 -32.24 -8.13
N PRO A 321 -13.59 -32.06 -8.12
CA PRO A 321 -14.31 -31.62 -6.93
C PRO A 321 -14.36 -32.65 -5.79
N ASN A 322 -13.73 -33.85 -5.98
CA ASN A 322 -13.68 -34.94 -4.99
C ASN A 322 -12.28 -35.09 -4.36
N VAL A 323 -11.33 -34.20 -4.63
CA VAL A 323 -10.08 -34.20 -3.89
C VAL A 323 -10.35 -33.54 -2.53
N ASP A 324 -10.29 -34.35 -1.47
CA ASP A 324 -10.40 -33.91 -0.08
C ASP A 324 -9.45 -32.74 0.18
N PRO A 325 -9.86 -31.75 1.00
CA PRO A 325 -8.99 -30.64 1.38
C PRO A 325 -7.73 -31.20 2.06
N ILE A 326 -6.57 -30.60 1.76
CA ILE A 326 -5.21 -30.96 2.24
C ILE A 326 -5.08 -30.71 3.77
N TRP A 327 -6.02 -31.12 4.55
CA TRP A 327 -5.94 -31.10 6.02
C TRP A 327 -6.13 -32.53 6.51
N ASP A 328 -5.00 -33.17 6.87
CA ASP A 328 -5.01 -34.42 7.62
C ASP A 328 -5.26 -34.08 9.10
N ASP A 329 -6.51 -34.26 9.54
CA ASP A 329 -6.95 -34.06 10.93
C ASP A 329 -6.28 -35.01 11.93
N ASN A 330 -5.27 -35.79 11.54
CA ASN A 330 -4.63 -36.82 12.37
C ASN A 330 -3.17 -36.51 12.77
N GLU A 331 -2.58 -35.39 12.44
CA GLU A 331 -1.31 -35.01 13.06
C GLU A 331 -1.55 -34.34 14.41
N PRO A 332 -1.09 -34.94 15.53
CA PRO A 332 -1.18 -34.30 16.83
C PRO A 332 -0.26 -33.07 16.87
N LEU A 333 -0.81 -31.91 17.20
CA LEU A 333 -0.06 -30.71 17.54
C LEU A 333 0.88 -31.02 18.70
N GLU A 334 2.18 -31.18 18.43
CA GLU A 334 3.20 -31.18 19.48
C GLU A 334 3.25 -29.77 20.09
N GLU A 335 2.75 -29.63 21.30
CA GLU A 335 2.90 -28.44 22.13
C GLU A 335 4.33 -28.38 22.70
N PRO A 336 5.20 -27.41 22.33
CA PRO A 336 6.58 -27.35 22.80
C PRO A 336 6.77 -26.58 24.12
N TRP A 337 5.73 -26.31 24.92
CA TRP A 337 5.84 -25.44 26.11
C TRP A 337 5.27 -26.04 27.41
N LEU A 338 5.66 -27.27 27.74
CA LEU A 338 5.46 -27.80 29.12
C LEU A 338 6.62 -28.72 29.49
N THR A 339 7.71 -28.15 29.96
CA THR A 339 8.60 -28.82 30.95
C THR A 339 9.14 -27.79 31.91
N ASP A 340 8.74 -27.97 33.19
CA ASP A 340 9.29 -27.57 34.50
C ASP A 340 10.18 -26.32 34.60
#